data_0b6495e6ff41ec23d4c1e95048064762
#
_entry.id   0b6495e6ff41ec23d4c1e95048064762
#
_cell.length_a   1.000
_cell.length_b   1.000
_cell.length_c   1.000
_cell.angle_alpha   90.00
_cell.angle_beta   90.00
_cell.angle_gamma   90.00
#
_symmetry.space_group_name_H-M   'P 1'
#
loop_
_entity.id
_entity.type
_entity.pdbx_description
1 polymer ?
#
loop_
_entity_poly.entity_id
_entity_poly.type
_entity_poly.pdbx_seq_one_letter_code
_entity_poly.pdbx_strand_id
1 'polypeptide(L)'
;MVNYFSNWRDCVVESDIYVADALRHLNNSGTKILLCLDNNDQLIGTVTDGDLRRGMLNGFTMQDSIMRLVHRNPFTVLESSPLETVRQLMQSHKILQVPVLNLEK
;
A
#
# COMPACT_ATOMS: atom_id res chain seq x y z
N MET A 1 3.06 -15.93 -9.88
CA MET A 1 3.02 -15.02 -11.05
C MET A 1 2.99 -13.57 -10.58
N VAL A 2 3.77 -12.71 -11.21
CA VAL A 2 3.77 -11.28 -10.89
C VAL A 2 2.83 -10.57 -11.85
N ASN A 3 1.89 -9.80 -11.30
CA ASN A 3 0.96 -8.99 -12.08
C ASN A 3 1.23 -7.51 -11.84
N TYR A 4 1.22 -6.72 -12.90
CA TYR A 4 1.35 -5.29 -12.81
C TYR A 4 0.00 -4.62 -12.96
N PHE A 5 -0.31 -3.70 -12.06
CA PHE A 5 -1.52 -2.88 -12.15
C PHE A 5 -1.13 -1.52 -12.72
N SER A 6 -1.72 -1.17 -13.86
CA SER A 6 -1.48 0.13 -14.49
C SER A 6 -2.34 1.24 -13.91
N ASN A 7 -3.36 0.88 -13.13
CA ASN A 7 -4.29 1.84 -12.54
C ASN A 7 -3.99 2.11 -11.07
N TRP A 8 -2.71 2.22 -10.73
CA TRP A 8 -2.26 2.42 -9.35
C TRP A 8 -2.86 3.68 -8.71
N ARG A 9 -3.25 4.66 -9.52
CA ARG A 9 -3.86 5.89 -8.99
C ARG A 9 -5.17 5.63 -8.27
N ASP A 10 -5.87 4.55 -8.59
CA ASP A 10 -7.09 4.17 -7.88
C ASP A 10 -6.81 3.70 -6.44
N CYS A 11 -5.56 3.42 -6.13
CA CYS A 11 -5.13 3.00 -4.79
C CYS A 11 -4.55 4.12 -3.96
N VAL A 12 -4.42 5.34 -4.52
CA VAL A 12 -3.78 6.46 -3.82
C VAL A 12 -4.77 7.09 -2.86
N VAL A 13 -4.34 7.26 -1.63
CA VAL A 13 -5.15 7.92 -0.59
C VAL A 13 -4.27 8.87 0.20
N GLU A 14 -4.90 9.81 0.90
CA GLU A 14 -4.21 10.63 1.89
C GLU A 14 -3.94 9.80 3.15
N SER A 15 -2.85 10.13 3.84
CA SER A 15 -2.41 9.33 4.99
C SER A 15 -3.25 9.52 6.24
N ASP A 16 -4.18 10.47 6.24
CA ASP A 16 -4.99 10.80 7.42
C ASP A 16 -6.48 10.49 7.25
N ILE A 17 -6.87 9.76 6.22
CA ILE A 17 -8.28 9.39 6.06
C ILE A 17 -8.73 8.44 7.17
N TYR A 18 -10.03 8.29 7.33
CA TYR A 18 -10.60 7.38 8.33
C TYR A 18 -10.43 5.93 7.88
N VAL A 19 -10.39 5.03 8.87
CA VAL A 19 -10.37 3.58 8.61
C VAL A 19 -11.53 3.18 7.69
N ALA A 20 -12.73 3.73 7.91
CA ALA A 20 -13.89 3.43 7.07
C ALA A 20 -13.64 3.77 5.60
N ASP A 21 -13.01 4.93 5.34
CA ASP A 21 -12.72 5.35 3.97
C ASP A 21 -11.64 4.49 3.34
N ALA A 22 -10.66 4.10 4.12
CA ALA A 22 -9.61 3.19 3.63
C ALA A 22 -10.20 1.84 3.22
N LEU A 23 -11.11 1.30 4.02
CA LEU A 23 -11.79 0.04 3.67
C LEU A 23 -12.59 0.16 2.38
N ARG A 24 -13.29 1.30 2.19
CA ARG A 24 -14.02 1.54 0.95
C ARG A 24 -13.10 1.59 -0.25
N HIS A 25 -11.96 2.28 -0.12
CA HIS A 25 -10.96 2.35 -1.19
C HIS A 25 -10.43 0.97 -1.55
N LEU A 26 -10.09 0.15 -0.55
CA LEU A 26 -9.62 -1.21 -0.80
C LEU A 26 -10.68 -2.04 -1.52
N ASN A 27 -11.92 -1.92 -1.09
CA ASN A 27 -13.01 -2.66 -1.70
C ASN A 27 -13.23 -2.24 -3.16
N ASN A 28 -13.14 -0.94 -3.44
CA ASN A 28 -13.40 -0.42 -4.78
C ASN A 28 -12.24 -0.63 -5.75
N SER A 29 -11.00 -0.53 -5.26
CA SER A 29 -9.83 -0.69 -6.12
C SER A 29 -9.53 -2.15 -6.44
N GLY A 30 -9.86 -3.06 -5.54
CA GLY A 30 -9.58 -4.49 -5.71
C GLY A 30 -8.11 -4.85 -5.59
N THR A 31 -7.25 -3.93 -5.17
CA THR A 31 -5.81 -4.14 -5.15
C THR A 31 -5.26 -4.64 -3.83
N LYS A 32 -6.04 -4.57 -2.76
CA LYS A 32 -5.67 -4.99 -1.41
C LYS A 32 -4.53 -4.20 -0.78
N ILE A 33 -4.09 -3.13 -1.42
CA ILE A 33 -3.08 -2.23 -0.91
C ILE A 33 -3.44 -0.80 -1.28
N LEU A 34 -3.21 0.13 -0.37
CA LEU A 34 -3.36 1.56 -0.61
C LEU A 34 -1.99 2.22 -0.54
N LEU A 35 -1.78 3.20 -1.40
CA LEU A 35 -0.54 3.97 -1.49
C LEU A 35 -0.79 5.35 -0.90
N CYS A 36 0.01 5.73 0.09
CA CYS A 36 -0.05 7.07 0.68
C CYS A 36 1.08 7.90 0.09
N LEU A 37 0.72 8.95 -0.64
CA LEU A 37 1.69 9.84 -1.29
C LEU A 37 1.68 11.19 -0.60
N ASP A 38 2.82 11.88 -0.64
CA ASP A 38 2.91 13.27 -0.20
C ASP A 38 2.52 14.24 -1.32
N ASN A 39 2.65 15.53 -1.07
CA ASN A 39 2.28 16.56 -2.04
C ASN A 39 3.16 16.56 -3.29
N ASN A 40 4.29 15.89 -3.25
CA ASN A 40 5.22 15.76 -4.38
C ASN A 40 5.10 14.42 -5.08
N ASP A 41 4.00 13.68 -4.82
CA ASP A 41 3.75 12.35 -5.37
C ASP A 41 4.81 11.31 -4.95
N GLN A 42 5.48 11.55 -3.84
CA GLN A 42 6.43 10.59 -3.30
C GLN A 42 5.73 9.67 -2.30
N LEU A 43 6.13 8.41 -2.31
CA LEU A 43 5.51 7.40 -1.44
C LEU A 43 5.87 7.64 0.02
N ILE A 44 4.87 7.93 0.85
CA ILE A 44 5.04 7.99 2.30
C ILE A 44 5.05 6.58 2.89
N GLY A 45 4.15 5.74 2.43
CA GLY A 45 3.99 4.41 2.95
C GLY A 45 2.79 3.72 2.34
N THR A 46 2.46 2.56 2.89
CA THR A 46 1.37 1.73 2.37
C THR A 46 0.45 1.29 3.50
N VAL A 47 -0.81 0.98 3.13
CA VAL A 47 -1.77 0.38 4.04
C VAL A 47 -2.42 -0.79 3.33
N THR A 48 -2.40 -1.95 3.97
CA THR A 48 -3.03 -3.17 3.44
C THR A 48 -4.26 -3.52 4.27
N ASP A 49 -5.05 -4.45 3.74
CA ASP A 49 -6.18 -5.02 4.49
C ASP A 49 -5.71 -5.57 5.84
N GLY A 50 -4.57 -6.23 5.87
CA GLY A 50 -4.01 -6.77 7.11
C GLY A 50 -3.65 -5.69 8.12
N ASP A 51 -3.11 -4.54 7.64
CA ASP A 51 -2.80 -3.42 8.52
C ASP A 51 -4.05 -2.89 9.21
N LEU A 52 -5.14 -2.73 8.45
CA LEU A 52 -6.40 -2.25 9.00
C LEU A 52 -7.01 -3.27 9.96
N ARG A 53 -6.95 -4.55 9.61
CA ARG A 53 -7.48 -5.60 10.48
C ARG A 53 -6.74 -5.63 11.81
N ARG A 54 -5.42 -5.59 11.79
CA ARG A 54 -4.62 -5.55 13.02
C ARG A 54 -4.91 -4.31 13.83
N GLY A 55 -5.09 -3.17 13.16
CA GLY A 55 -5.44 -1.93 13.84
C GLY A 55 -6.76 -2.07 14.60
N MET A 56 -7.78 -2.62 13.95
CA MET A 56 -9.08 -2.82 14.60
C MET A 56 -8.99 -3.81 15.75
N LEU A 57 -8.18 -4.85 15.62
CA LEU A 57 -7.95 -5.78 16.74
C LEU A 57 -7.26 -5.09 17.93
N ASN A 58 -6.52 -4.03 17.66
CA ASN A 58 -5.83 -3.26 18.70
C ASN A 58 -6.62 -2.03 19.16
N GLY A 59 -7.89 -1.95 18.81
CA GLY A 59 -8.78 -0.92 19.33
C GLY A 59 -9.12 0.23 18.41
N PHE A 60 -8.60 0.24 17.18
CA PHE A 60 -8.97 1.27 16.20
C PHE A 60 -10.43 1.09 15.79
N THR A 61 -11.12 2.22 15.60
CA THR A 61 -12.52 2.23 15.14
C THR A 61 -12.58 2.77 13.72
N MET A 62 -13.76 2.70 13.12
CA MET A 62 -13.99 3.20 11.77
C MET A 62 -13.76 4.70 11.63
N GLN A 63 -13.88 5.47 12.72
CA GLN A 63 -13.65 6.92 12.72
C GLN A 63 -12.22 7.30 13.09
N ASP A 64 -11.34 6.34 13.37
CA ASP A 64 -9.94 6.66 13.61
C ASP A 64 -9.23 6.92 12.30
N SER A 65 -8.23 7.80 12.33
CA SER A 65 -7.35 8.04 11.18
C SER A 65 -6.44 6.83 10.97
N ILE A 66 -6.14 6.53 9.70
CA ILE A 66 -5.18 5.46 9.38
C ILE A 66 -3.73 5.88 9.59
N MET A 67 -3.48 7.13 9.97
CA MET A 67 -2.12 7.69 10.02
C MET A 67 -1.15 6.81 10.80
N ARG A 68 -1.60 6.24 11.94
CA ARG A 68 -0.78 5.38 12.76
C ARG A 68 -0.68 3.94 12.25
N LEU A 69 -1.48 3.60 11.24
CA LEU A 69 -1.49 2.28 10.62
C LEU A 69 -0.69 2.23 9.32
N VAL A 70 -0.25 3.38 8.83
CA VAL A 70 0.54 3.46 7.60
C VAL A 70 1.90 2.82 7.85
N HIS A 71 2.24 1.85 7.01
CA HIS A 71 3.56 1.21 7.06
C HIS A 71 4.53 2.09 6.28
N ARG A 72 5.44 2.76 7.00
CA ARG A 72 6.29 3.81 6.42
C ARG A 72 7.56 3.29 5.75
N ASN A 73 7.90 2.04 5.98
CA ASN A 73 9.07 1.41 5.34
C ASN A 73 8.65 0.16 4.57
N PRO A 74 7.76 0.29 3.57
CA PRO A 74 7.31 -0.88 2.81
C PRO A 74 8.44 -1.39 1.92
N PHE A 75 8.36 -2.67 1.57
CA PHE A 75 9.18 -3.19 0.49
C PHE A 75 8.75 -2.54 -0.81
N THR A 76 9.70 -2.00 -1.56
CA THR A 76 9.45 -1.38 -2.86
C THR A 76 10.51 -1.88 -3.85
N VAL A 77 10.19 -1.74 -5.14
CA VAL A 77 11.14 -2.02 -6.21
C VAL A 77 11.13 -0.87 -7.18
N LEU A 78 12.20 -0.73 -7.96
CA LEU A 78 12.24 0.25 -9.05
C LEU A 78 11.65 -0.37 -10.31
N GLU A 79 11.10 0.46 -11.18
CA GLU A 79 10.54 -0.01 -12.45
C GLU A 79 11.59 -0.68 -13.34
N SER A 80 12.87 -0.36 -13.13
CA SER A 80 13.98 -1.00 -13.83
C SER A 80 14.38 -2.34 -13.25
N SER A 81 13.81 -2.75 -12.12
CA SER A 81 14.18 -4.01 -11.47
C SER A 81 13.78 -5.20 -12.33
N PRO A 82 14.66 -6.20 -12.49
CA PRO A 82 14.31 -7.41 -13.22
C PRO A 82 13.11 -8.13 -12.57
N LEU A 83 12.24 -8.67 -13.40
CA LEU A 83 11.05 -9.36 -12.92
C LEU A 83 11.38 -10.49 -11.94
N GLU A 84 12.46 -11.22 -12.20
CA GLU A 84 12.87 -12.32 -11.33
C GLU A 84 13.26 -11.82 -9.94
N THR A 85 13.93 -10.66 -9.86
CA THR A 85 14.30 -10.05 -8.59
C THR A 85 13.04 -9.68 -7.80
N VAL A 86 12.04 -9.10 -8.48
CA VAL A 86 10.78 -8.74 -7.85
C VAL A 86 10.09 -9.98 -7.30
N ARG A 87 10.04 -11.05 -8.10
CA ARG A 87 9.39 -12.29 -7.69
C ARG A 87 10.07 -12.90 -6.48
N GLN A 88 11.42 -12.92 -6.45
CA GLN A 88 12.18 -13.43 -5.33
C GLN A 88 11.92 -12.64 -4.06
N LEU A 89 11.85 -11.30 -4.17
CA LEU A 89 11.55 -10.43 -3.04
C LEU A 89 10.18 -10.78 -2.45
N MET A 90 9.18 -10.90 -3.31
CA MET A 90 7.83 -11.19 -2.86
C MET A 90 7.74 -12.57 -2.20
N GLN A 91 8.40 -13.58 -2.76
CA GLN A 91 8.41 -14.92 -2.19
C GLN A 91 9.15 -14.98 -0.86
N SER A 92 10.31 -14.33 -0.77
CA SER A 92 11.15 -14.38 0.43
C SER A 92 10.46 -13.73 1.63
N HIS A 93 9.69 -12.67 1.39
CA HIS A 93 9.02 -11.92 2.45
C HIS A 93 7.53 -12.21 2.55
N LYS A 94 7.02 -13.14 1.73
CA LYS A 94 5.61 -13.56 1.72
C LYS A 94 4.66 -12.38 1.51
N ILE A 95 5.03 -11.45 0.63
CA ILE A 95 4.20 -10.29 0.32
C ILE A 95 3.48 -10.51 -1.01
N LEU A 96 2.25 -10.03 -1.08
CA LEU A 96 1.38 -10.23 -2.24
C LEU A 96 1.35 -9.02 -3.18
N GLN A 97 1.70 -7.85 -2.67
CA GLN A 97 1.76 -6.62 -3.44
C GLN A 97 3.04 -5.89 -3.09
N VAL A 98 3.66 -5.27 -4.08
CA VAL A 98 4.84 -4.43 -3.87
C VAL A 98 4.74 -3.20 -4.77
N PRO A 99 4.88 -1.98 -4.21
CA PRO A 99 4.89 -0.78 -5.02
C PRO A 99 6.12 -0.73 -5.93
N VAL A 100 5.89 -0.31 -7.16
CA VAL A 100 6.95 -0.12 -8.13
C VAL A 100 7.18 1.38 -8.29
N LEU A 101 8.39 1.83 -8.03
CA LEU A 101 8.74 3.24 -8.02
C LEU A 101 9.60 3.58 -9.23
N ASN A 102 9.50 4.83 -9.70
CA ASN A 102 10.48 5.36 -10.62
C ASN A 102 11.58 6.10 -9.81
N LEU A 103 12.58 6.62 -10.51
CA LEU A 103 13.72 7.26 -9.84
C LEU A 103 13.36 8.54 -9.09
N GLU A 104 12.21 9.13 -9.38
CA GLU A 104 11.75 10.38 -8.75
C GLU A 104 10.91 10.12 -7.49
N LYS A 105 10.61 8.90 -7.21
CA LYS A 105 9.81 8.51 -6.07
C LYS A 105 10.60 7.60 -5.14
#